data_cbb93371947404901981756da46cd689
#
_entry.id   cbb93371947404901981756da46cd689
#
_cell.length_a   1.000
_cell.length_b   1.000
_cell.length_c   1.000
_cell.angle_alpha   90.00
_cell.angle_beta   90.00
_cell.angle_gamma   90.00
#
_symmetry.space_group_name_H-M   'P 1'
#
loop_
_entity.id
_entity.type
_entity.pdbx_description
1 polymer ?
#
loop_
_entity_poly.entity_id
_entity_poly.type
_entity_poly.pdbx_seq_one_letter_code
_entity_poly.pdbx_strand_id
1 'polypeptide(L)'
;MELFYSTQVEGGLCTLTEEESRHCAKVLRHTAGDIINVIDGSGTLYECRIVECGRQVVCSVESAVEGFGAHGYHLTMAVCPTKNIDRYEWFLEKATELGMDVVVPVLGEHSERRVVKPERLEKILVSAAKQSLKGAVPSLREVITVKQFIKESAQLSGVKLIAYCSEGEKMTLAEAVAAAVKASGAGADTVAAEVSCGAGDSPSVVGGACVKPCITILIGPEGDFSPAEVDAAVEAGFKPLTLGESRLRTETAAVAAVAGVYFLCG
;
A
#
# COMPACT_ATOMS: atom_id res chain seq x y z
N MET A 1 3.18 -8.88 -20.14
CA MET A 1 1.82 -8.27 -20.15
C MET A 1 2.01 -6.81 -19.83
N GLU A 2 1.42 -5.93 -20.61
CA GLU A 2 1.43 -4.49 -20.34
C GLU A 2 0.10 -4.08 -19.71
N LEU A 3 0.15 -3.25 -18.67
CA LEU A 3 -1.03 -2.79 -17.95
C LEU A 3 -1.25 -1.30 -18.13
N PHE A 4 -2.49 -0.92 -18.40
CA PHE A 4 -3.00 0.44 -18.32
C PHE A 4 -3.75 0.62 -17.00
N TYR A 5 -3.98 1.87 -16.61
CA TYR A 5 -4.72 2.22 -15.41
C TYR A 5 -5.89 3.15 -15.72
N SER A 6 -7.08 2.81 -15.22
CA SER A 6 -8.24 3.67 -15.29
C SER A 6 -9.22 3.38 -14.16
N THR A 7 -9.68 4.44 -13.50
CA THR A 7 -10.79 4.37 -12.55
C THR A 7 -12.17 4.54 -13.20
N GLN A 8 -12.21 4.77 -14.52
CA GLN A 8 -13.45 4.99 -15.27
C GLN A 8 -13.86 3.71 -15.98
N VAL A 9 -14.39 2.76 -15.21
CA VAL A 9 -14.92 1.48 -15.72
C VAL A 9 -16.38 1.39 -15.30
N GLU A 10 -17.30 1.65 -16.24
CA GLU A 10 -18.74 1.67 -15.99
C GLU A 10 -19.52 1.16 -17.20
N GLY A 11 -20.62 0.43 -16.96
CA GLY A 11 -21.53 -0.02 -18.02
C GLY A 11 -20.89 -0.89 -19.11
N GLY A 12 -19.82 -1.63 -18.77
CA GLY A 12 -19.09 -2.46 -19.72
C GLY A 12 -18.11 -1.66 -20.61
N LEU A 13 -17.90 -0.39 -20.31
CA LEU A 13 -16.91 0.47 -20.99
C LEU A 13 -15.81 0.87 -20.02
N CYS A 14 -14.60 1.00 -20.56
CA CYS A 14 -13.44 1.53 -19.86
C CYS A 14 -12.88 2.72 -20.65
N THR A 15 -12.70 3.85 -19.99
CA THR A 15 -12.12 5.06 -20.61
C THR A 15 -10.78 5.36 -19.99
N LEU A 16 -9.71 5.37 -20.80
CA LEU A 16 -8.36 5.70 -20.34
C LEU A 16 -8.21 7.20 -20.09
N THR A 17 -7.39 7.57 -19.10
CA THR A 17 -6.99 8.97 -18.91
C THR A 17 -6.26 9.53 -20.14
N GLU A 18 -6.12 10.85 -20.26
CA GLU A 18 -5.36 11.44 -21.38
C GLU A 18 -3.90 10.98 -21.45
N GLU A 19 -3.27 10.76 -20.30
CA GLU A 19 -1.89 10.28 -20.19
C GLU A 19 -1.77 8.82 -20.68
N GLU A 20 -2.63 7.95 -20.18
CA GLU A 20 -2.70 6.53 -20.60
C GLU A 20 -3.13 6.40 -22.07
N SER A 21 -4.08 7.21 -22.54
CA SER A 21 -4.50 7.23 -23.95
C SER A 21 -3.35 7.63 -24.88
N ARG A 22 -2.56 8.63 -24.48
CA ARG A 22 -1.37 9.03 -25.24
C ARG A 22 -0.32 7.92 -25.27
N HIS A 23 -0.11 7.25 -24.16
CA HIS A 23 0.81 6.12 -24.07
C HIS A 23 0.34 4.99 -25.00
N CYS A 24 -0.93 4.59 -24.89
CA CYS A 24 -1.57 3.56 -25.70
C CYS A 24 -1.44 3.85 -27.22
N ALA A 25 -1.91 5.01 -27.65
CA ALA A 25 -2.01 5.34 -29.09
C ALA A 25 -0.68 5.80 -29.72
N LYS A 26 0.14 6.61 -29.00
CA LYS A 26 1.34 7.23 -29.60
C LYS A 26 2.62 6.47 -29.32
N VAL A 27 2.76 5.87 -28.13
CA VAL A 27 3.98 5.13 -27.75
C VAL A 27 3.88 3.69 -28.21
N LEU A 28 2.80 3.01 -27.83
CA LEU A 28 2.58 1.60 -28.17
C LEU A 28 1.90 1.38 -29.50
N ARG A 29 1.28 2.44 -30.07
CA ARG A 29 0.65 2.44 -31.38
C ARG A 29 -0.52 1.47 -31.52
N HIS A 30 -1.24 1.26 -30.42
CA HIS A 30 -2.49 0.51 -30.47
C HIS A 30 -3.56 1.23 -31.30
N THR A 31 -4.45 0.45 -31.88
CA THR A 31 -5.53 0.89 -32.75
C THR A 31 -6.88 0.29 -32.33
N ALA A 32 -7.96 0.79 -32.89
CA ALA A 32 -9.28 0.19 -32.66
C ALA A 32 -9.28 -1.31 -33.08
N GLY A 33 -9.85 -2.15 -32.21
CA GLY A 33 -9.87 -3.62 -32.35
C GLY A 33 -8.79 -4.34 -31.55
N ASP A 34 -7.71 -3.64 -31.13
CA ASP A 34 -6.67 -4.27 -30.28
C ASP A 34 -7.21 -4.57 -28.88
N ILE A 35 -6.64 -5.58 -28.25
CA ILE A 35 -6.92 -5.96 -26.87
C ILE A 35 -5.83 -5.40 -25.97
N ILE A 36 -6.23 -4.77 -24.87
CA ILE A 36 -5.37 -4.22 -23.84
C ILE A 36 -5.82 -4.70 -22.46
N ASN A 37 -4.90 -4.69 -21.48
CA ASN A 37 -5.17 -5.02 -20.10
C ASN A 37 -5.22 -3.76 -19.26
N VAL A 38 -6.29 -3.58 -18.51
CA VAL A 38 -6.52 -2.39 -17.66
C VAL A 38 -6.75 -2.81 -16.23
N ILE A 39 -6.11 -2.13 -15.29
CA ILE A 39 -6.41 -2.27 -13.86
C ILE A 39 -7.18 -1.03 -13.38
N ASP A 40 -8.09 -1.23 -12.41
CA ASP A 40 -8.87 -0.16 -11.83
C ASP A 40 -8.24 0.46 -10.56
N GLY A 41 -7.21 -0.20 -10.03
CA GLY A 41 -6.57 0.16 -8.77
C GLY A 41 -7.28 -0.38 -7.52
N SER A 42 -8.46 -1.00 -7.67
CA SER A 42 -9.18 -1.65 -6.58
C SER A 42 -8.90 -3.14 -6.45
N GLY A 43 -8.18 -3.72 -7.42
CA GLY A 43 -7.80 -5.12 -7.44
C GLY A 43 -8.35 -5.91 -8.63
N THR A 44 -9.03 -5.26 -9.57
CA THR A 44 -9.58 -5.93 -10.75
C THR A 44 -8.71 -5.69 -11.97
N LEU A 45 -8.46 -6.75 -12.72
CA LEU A 45 -7.87 -6.71 -14.05
C LEU A 45 -8.97 -6.90 -15.07
N TYR A 46 -9.07 -5.97 -16.02
CA TYR A 46 -9.98 -6.05 -17.17
C TYR A 46 -9.21 -6.35 -18.46
N GLU A 47 -9.68 -7.28 -19.23
CA GLU A 47 -9.32 -7.42 -20.64
C GLU A 47 -10.28 -6.58 -21.46
N CYS A 48 -9.76 -5.61 -22.19
CA CYS A 48 -10.56 -4.59 -22.87
C CYS A 48 -10.21 -4.52 -24.35
N ARG A 49 -11.24 -4.43 -25.22
CA ARG A 49 -11.07 -4.18 -26.66
C ARG A 49 -11.22 -2.69 -26.96
N ILE A 50 -10.25 -2.10 -27.62
CA ILE A 50 -10.31 -0.70 -28.04
C ILE A 50 -11.42 -0.51 -29.07
N VAL A 51 -12.40 0.33 -28.74
CA VAL A 51 -13.51 0.72 -29.60
C VAL A 51 -13.17 2.01 -30.33
N GLU A 52 -12.63 2.98 -29.59
CA GLU A 52 -12.24 4.29 -30.12
C GLU A 52 -10.83 4.64 -29.68
N CYS A 53 -10.00 5.05 -30.65
CA CYS A 53 -8.62 5.46 -30.41
C CYS A 53 -8.44 6.91 -30.92
N GLY A 54 -8.90 7.88 -30.10
CA GLY A 54 -8.85 9.32 -30.39
C GLY A 54 -8.00 10.10 -29.37
N ARG A 55 -8.51 11.24 -28.94
CA ARG A 55 -7.91 12.01 -27.84
C ARG A 55 -7.93 11.23 -26.52
N GLN A 56 -9.03 10.51 -26.32
CA GLN A 56 -9.17 9.49 -25.28
C GLN A 56 -9.37 8.13 -25.95
N VAL A 57 -8.85 7.09 -25.32
CA VAL A 57 -9.06 5.71 -25.74
C VAL A 57 -10.24 5.17 -24.94
N VAL A 58 -11.26 4.70 -25.67
CA VAL A 58 -12.45 4.04 -25.09
C VAL A 58 -12.43 2.57 -25.49
N CYS A 59 -12.65 1.71 -24.53
CA CYS A 59 -12.62 0.26 -24.71
C CYS A 59 -13.92 -0.38 -24.23
N SER A 60 -14.33 -1.47 -24.85
CA SER A 60 -15.34 -2.39 -24.32
C SER A 60 -14.64 -3.41 -23.40
N VAL A 61 -15.24 -3.69 -22.25
CA VAL A 61 -14.76 -4.74 -21.33
C VAL A 61 -15.18 -6.09 -21.88
N GLU A 62 -14.22 -6.98 -22.16
CA GLU A 62 -14.44 -8.37 -22.62
C GLU A 62 -14.49 -9.34 -21.45
N SER A 63 -13.60 -9.16 -20.45
CA SER A 63 -13.57 -9.97 -19.24
C SER A 63 -13.01 -9.19 -18.05
N ALA A 64 -13.28 -9.68 -16.84
CA ALA A 64 -12.75 -9.12 -15.60
C ALA A 64 -12.27 -10.25 -14.68
N VAL A 65 -11.12 -10.02 -14.02
CA VAL A 65 -10.53 -10.93 -13.03
C VAL A 65 -10.34 -10.14 -11.72
N GLU A 66 -11.15 -10.46 -10.71
CA GLU A 66 -11.04 -9.88 -9.39
C GLU A 66 -9.85 -10.47 -8.60
N GLY A 67 -9.30 -9.71 -7.67
CA GLY A 67 -8.18 -10.14 -6.84
C GLY A 67 -6.87 -10.33 -7.60
N PHE A 68 -6.69 -9.68 -8.75
CA PHE A 68 -5.49 -9.82 -9.55
C PHE A 68 -4.24 -9.31 -8.81
N GLY A 69 -3.30 -10.21 -8.55
CA GLY A 69 -2.07 -9.92 -7.80
C GLY A 69 -2.30 -9.62 -6.31
N ALA A 70 -3.45 -10.05 -5.75
CA ALA A 70 -3.76 -9.88 -4.33
C ALA A 70 -2.85 -10.74 -3.44
N HIS A 71 -2.66 -10.30 -2.21
CA HIS A 71 -1.92 -11.02 -1.17
C HIS A 71 -2.81 -11.30 0.05
N GLY A 72 -2.35 -12.21 0.92
CA GLY A 72 -3.11 -12.76 2.04
C GLY A 72 -3.10 -11.92 3.32
N TYR A 73 -2.63 -10.67 3.32
CA TYR A 73 -2.53 -9.79 4.49
C TYR A 73 -3.03 -8.38 4.18
N HIS A 74 -3.13 -7.53 5.19
CA HIS A 74 -3.33 -6.09 5.04
C HIS A 74 -2.22 -5.33 5.75
N LEU A 75 -1.44 -4.54 4.99
CA LEU A 75 -0.27 -3.83 5.49
C LEU A 75 -0.42 -2.32 5.35
N THR A 76 -0.45 -1.63 6.50
CA THR A 76 -0.39 -0.17 6.58
C THR A 76 1.02 0.27 6.98
N MET A 77 1.63 1.12 6.17
CA MET A 77 2.95 1.70 6.42
C MET A 77 2.81 3.19 6.74
N ALA A 78 3.03 3.57 7.99
CA ALA A 78 3.12 4.96 8.41
C ALA A 78 4.60 5.36 8.46
N VAL A 79 5.07 6.12 7.47
CA VAL A 79 6.50 6.37 7.27
C VAL A 79 6.78 7.86 7.16
N CYS A 80 7.77 8.35 7.90
CA CYS A 80 8.21 9.73 7.80
C CYS A 80 8.89 9.99 6.45
N PRO A 81 8.45 11.01 5.69
CA PRO A 81 9.14 11.40 4.46
C PRO A 81 10.60 11.79 4.73
N THR A 82 11.51 11.19 3.98
CA THR A 82 12.95 11.43 4.12
C THR A 82 13.33 12.84 3.66
N LYS A 83 14.44 13.39 4.17
CA LYS A 83 15.00 14.68 3.74
C LYS A 83 15.16 14.74 2.23
N ASN A 84 15.77 13.71 1.62
CA ASN A 84 15.79 13.52 0.17
C ASN A 84 14.53 12.75 -0.25
N ILE A 85 13.63 13.44 -0.94
CA ILE A 85 12.34 12.86 -1.37
C ILE A 85 12.51 11.65 -2.30
N ASP A 86 13.57 11.60 -3.11
CA ASP A 86 13.80 10.50 -4.04
C ASP A 86 13.93 9.15 -3.32
N ARG A 87 14.43 9.15 -2.07
CA ARG A 87 14.51 7.95 -1.23
C ARG A 87 13.13 7.50 -0.73
N TYR A 88 12.27 8.46 -0.39
CA TYR A 88 10.89 8.16 -0.01
C TYR A 88 10.10 7.63 -1.21
N GLU A 89 10.31 8.22 -2.38
CA GLU A 89 9.72 7.75 -3.64
C GLU A 89 10.19 6.34 -4.00
N TRP A 90 11.47 6.05 -3.81
CA TRP A 90 12.03 4.70 -3.99
C TRP A 90 11.39 3.69 -3.00
N PHE A 91 11.19 4.09 -1.73
CA PHE A 91 10.45 3.25 -0.79
C PHE A 91 9.03 2.95 -1.29
N LEU A 92 8.28 3.96 -1.74
CA LEU A 92 6.93 3.77 -2.25
C LEU A 92 6.88 2.81 -3.43
N GLU A 93 7.82 2.95 -4.37
CA GLU A 93 7.95 2.05 -5.51
C GLU A 93 8.17 0.60 -5.04
N LYS A 94 9.18 0.35 -4.19
CA LYS A 94 9.51 -1.01 -3.76
C LYS A 94 8.47 -1.62 -2.81
N ALA A 95 7.87 -0.82 -1.95
CA ALA A 95 6.79 -1.27 -1.08
C ALA A 95 5.54 -1.67 -1.86
N THR A 96 5.21 -0.95 -2.94
CA THR A 96 4.11 -1.31 -3.84
C THR A 96 4.39 -2.62 -4.57
N GLU A 97 5.60 -2.80 -5.11
CA GLU A 97 6.02 -4.05 -5.77
C GLU A 97 5.88 -5.27 -4.83
N LEU A 98 6.22 -5.11 -3.56
CA LEU A 98 6.16 -6.18 -2.57
C LEU A 98 4.73 -6.45 -2.06
N GLY A 99 3.89 -5.43 -1.95
CA GLY A 99 2.50 -5.61 -1.50
C GLY A 99 2.15 -4.83 -0.23
N MET A 100 2.31 -3.52 -0.28
CA MET A 100 1.76 -2.59 0.71
C MET A 100 0.34 -2.21 0.28
N ASP A 101 -0.60 -2.08 1.23
CA ASP A 101 -1.98 -1.66 0.93
C ASP A 101 -2.23 -0.19 1.19
N VAL A 102 -1.68 0.33 2.28
CA VAL A 102 -1.89 1.71 2.70
C VAL A 102 -0.56 2.36 3.07
N VAL A 103 -0.32 3.56 2.57
CA VAL A 103 0.77 4.41 3.01
C VAL A 103 0.26 5.71 3.62
N VAL A 104 0.75 6.02 4.81
CA VAL A 104 0.46 7.27 5.53
C VAL A 104 1.76 8.04 5.70
N PRO A 105 1.97 9.14 4.97
CA PRO A 105 3.11 10.01 5.24
C PRO A 105 2.92 10.69 6.61
N VAL A 106 3.80 10.42 7.57
CA VAL A 106 3.69 10.96 8.93
C VAL A 106 4.82 11.93 9.25
N LEU A 107 4.53 12.99 10.00
CA LEU A 107 5.50 14.01 10.40
C LEU A 107 5.82 13.85 11.89
N GLY A 108 7.02 13.38 12.21
CA GLY A 108 7.57 13.36 13.56
C GLY A 108 8.18 14.70 13.96
N GLU A 109 8.51 14.84 15.25
CA GLU A 109 9.14 16.04 15.80
C GLU A 109 10.49 16.33 15.11
N HIS A 110 11.26 15.30 14.78
CA HIS A 110 12.55 15.40 14.11
C HIS A 110 12.48 15.29 12.58
N SER A 111 11.28 15.35 11.98
CA SER A 111 11.14 15.34 10.52
C SER A 111 11.70 16.61 9.90
N GLU A 112 12.71 16.46 9.02
CA GLU A 112 13.28 17.58 8.26
C GLU A 112 12.38 17.97 7.08
N ARG A 113 11.74 16.99 6.42
CA ARG A 113 10.80 17.23 5.33
C ARG A 113 9.38 17.27 5.85
N ARG A 114 8.71 18.39 5.63
CA ARG A 114 7.33 18.62 6.10
C ARG A 114 6.29 18.72 4.97
N VAL A 115 6.75 18.68 3.72
CA VAL A 115 5.87 18.81 2.55
C VAL A 115 6.20 17.74 1.54
N VAL A 116 5.17 17.06 1.08
CA VAL A 116 5.20 16.11 -0.04
C VAL A 116 4.19 16.55 -1.08
N LYS A 117 4.32 16.08 -2.32
CA LYS A 117 3.40 16.35 -3.43
C LYS A 117 2.57 15.09 -3.66
N PRO A 118 1.31 15.03 -3.22
CA PRO A 118 0.49 13.81 -3.30
C PRO A 118 0.37 13.28 -4.74
N GLU A 119 0.13 14.15 -5.70
CA GLU A 119 -0.06 13.74 -7.10
C GLU A 119 1.18 13.06 -7.70
N ARG A 120 2.39 13.43 -7.21
CA ARG A 120 3.63 12.76 -7.63
C ARG A 120 3.76 11.39 -6.97
N LEU A 121 3.43 11.27 -5.69
CA LEU A 121 3.46 10.01 -4.97
C LEU A 121 2.44 9.01 -5.53
N GLU A 122 1.22 9.46 -5.83
CA GLU A 122 0.18 8.64 -6.47
C GLU A 122 0.65 8.07 -7.81
N LYS A 123 1.28 8.89 -8.65
CA LYS A 123 1.84 8.43 -9.92
C LYS A 123 2.89 7.33 -9.75
N ILE A 124 3.70 7.42 -8.71
CA ILE A 124 4.70 6.39 -8.39
C ILE A 124 4.00 5.08 -8.01
N LEU A 125 2.99 5.14 -7.13
CA LEU A 125 2.22 3.98 -6.71
C LEU A 125 1.54 3.29 -7.90
N VAL A 126 0.87 4.06 -8.77
CA VAL A 126 0.24 3.54 -9.99
C VAL A 126 1.27 2.89 -10.91
N SER A 127 2.39 3.58 -11.17
CA SER A 127 3.45 3.06 -12.03
C SER A 127 4.04 1.75 -11.50
N ALA A 128 4.30 1.68 -10.18
CA ALA A 128 4.84 0.50 -9.52
C ALA A 128 3.84 -0.67 -9.53
N ALA A 129 2.54 -0.41 -9.31
CA ALA A 129 1.49 -1.43 -9.38
C ALA A 129 1.38 -2.02 -10.79
N LYS A 130 1.39 -1.18 -11.82
CA LYS A 130 1.39 -1.62 -13.23
C LYS A 130 2.60 -2.49 -13.54
N GLN A 131 3.80 -2.04 -13.15
CA GLN A 131 5.06 -2.73 -13.42
C GLN A 131 5.13 -4.08 -12.71
N SER A 132 4.61 -4.18 -11.48
CA SER A 132 4.61 -5.40 -10.67
C SER A 132 3.39 -6.31 -10.89
N LEU A 133 2.54 -6.01 -11.87
CA LEU A 133 1.34 -6.78 -12.25
C LEU A 133 0.36 -6.94 -11.08
N LYS A 134 0.05 -5.85 -10.40
CA LYS A 134 -0.94 -5.80 -9.33
C LYS A 134 -2.20 -5.05 -9.78
N GLY A 135 -3.38 -5.60 -9.50
CA GLY A 135 -4.65 -4.94 -9.77
C GLY A 135 -4.96 -3.81 -8.80
N ALA A 136 -4.49 -3.95 -7.55
CA ALA A 136 -4.66 -2.92 -6.51
C ALA A 136 -3.49 -1.93 -6.50
N VAL A 137 -3.81 -0.65 -6.39
CA VAL A 137 -2.85 0.44 -6.12
C VAL A 137 -2.93 0.79 -4.64
N PRO A 138 -1.80 0.87 -3.91
CA PRO A 138 -1.83 1.26 -2.51
C PRO A 138 -2.52 2.61 -2.29
N SER A 139 -3.35 2.69 -1.24
CA SER A 139 -4.00 3.94 -0.87
C SER A 139 -2.99 4.90 -0.23
N LEU A 140 -2.85 6.09 -0.81
CA LEU A 140 -2.07 7.18 -0.22
C LEU A 140 -2.99 8.03 0.65
N ARG A 141 -2.70 8.08 1.95
CA ARG A 141 -3.43 8.94 2.90
C ARG A 141 -2.83 10.34 2.94
N GLU A 142 -3.59 11.27 3.48
CA GLU A 142 -3.11 12.63 3.75
C GLU A 142 -1.93 12.63 4.72
N VAL A 143 -1.10 13.68 4.60
CA VAL A 143 0.03 13.89 5.52
C VAL A 143 -0.52 14.32 6.89
N ILE A 144 -0.19 13.56 7.92
CA ILE A 144 -0.59 13.86 9.31
C ILE A 144 0.62 13.82 10.25
N THR A 145 0.47 14.31 11.47
CA THR A 145 1.54 14.17 12.46
C THR A 145 1.59 12.77 13.06
N VAL A 146 2.75 12.35 13.55
CA VAL A 146 2.90 11.07 14.29
C VAL A 146 1.91 11.00 15.44
N LYS A 147 1.73 12.09 16.20
CA LYS A 147 0.75 12.16 17.30
C LYS A 147 -0.68 11.94 16.84
N GLN A 148 -1.06 12.52 15.70
CA GLN A 148 -2.37 12.33 15.12
C GLN A 148 -2.55 10.89 14.63
N PHE A 149 -1.56 10.32 13.92
CA PHE A 149 -1.58 8.93 13.48
C PHE A 149 -1.75 7.96 14.65
N ILE A 150 -0.98 8.14 15.73
CA ILE A 150 -1.10 7.31 16.95
C ILE A 150 -2.53 7.36 17.50
N LYS A 151 -3.15 8.55 17.58
CA LYS A 151 -4.53 8.69 18.03
C LYS A 151 -5.52 7.98 17.12
N GLU A 152 -5.40 8.15 15.80
CA GLU A 152 -6.27 7.51 14.81
C GLU A 152 -6.08 5.98 14.77
N SER A 153 -4.86 5.52 15.07
CA SER A 153 -4.53 4.09 15.09
C SER A 153 -5.26 3.28 16.16
N ALA A 154 -5.91 3.95 17.13
CA ALA A 154 -6.75 3.28 18.12
C ALA A 154 -7.93 2.52 17.48
N GLN A 155 -8.33 2.92 16.27
CA GLN A 155 -9.40 2.27 15.50
C GLN A 155 -8.89 1.19 14.55
N LEU A 156 -7.56 1.08 14.35
CA LEU A 156 -6.99 0.07 13.49
C LEU A 156 -6.94 -1.29 14.19
N SER A 157 -7.40 -2.32 13.48
CA SER A 157 -7.33 -3.71 13.92
C SER A 157 -5.93 -4.30 13.70
N GLY A 158 -5.66 -5.42 14.35
CA GLY A 158 -4.43 -6.18 14.16
C GLY A 158 -3.24 -5.70 14.99
N VAL A 159 -2.03 -6.03 14.54
CA VAL A 159 -0.79 -5.75 15.25
C VAL A 159 -0.24 -4.39 14.81
N LYS A 160 0.09 -3.56 15.79
CA LYS A 160 0.71 -2.25 15.59
C LYS A 160 2.15 -2.26 16.07
N LEU A 161 3.06 -1.80 15.24
CA LEU A 161 4.51 -1.85 15.44
C LEU A 161 5.14 -0.47 15.25
N ILE A 162 6.14 -0.16 16.07
CA ILE A 162 6.97 1.04 15.94
C ILE A 162 8.45 0.65 15.89
N ALA A 163 9.15 1.05 14.82
CA ALA A 163 10.58 0.81 14.68
C ALA A 163 11.38 2.08 15.04
N TYR A 164 12.26 1.97 16.03
CA TYR A 164 13.13 3.05 16.51
C TYR A 164 14.47 2.48 17.04
N CYS A 165 15.49 3.36 17.19
CA CYS A 165 16.87 2.94 17.43
C CYS A 165 17.25 2.75 18.90
N SER A 166 16.48 3.25 19.88
CA SER A 166 16.85 3.16 21.31
C SER A 166 16.89 1.71 21.80
N GLU A 167 17.63 1.45 22.89
CA GLU A 167 17.75 0.15 23.54
C GLU A 167 16.43 -0.26 24.21
N GLY A 168 16.23 -1.58 24.41
CA GLY A 168 15.07 -2.15 25.06
C GLY A 168 14.62 -3.46 24.41
N GLU A 169 13.69 -4.14 25.04
CA GLU A 169 13.06 -5.34 24.46
C GLU A 169 12.23 -4.95 23.24
N LYS A 170 12.50 -5.60 22.12
CA LYS A 170 11.80 -5.41 20.85
C LYS A 170 11.38 -6.74 20.29
N MET A 171 10.18 -6.73 19.71
CA MET A 171 9.64 -7.86 18.97
C MET A 171 10.34 -7.95 17.61
N THR A 172 10.62 -9.17 17.17
CA THR A 172 11.03 -9.42 15.78
C THR A 172 9.83 -9.34 14.84
N LEU A 173 10.09 -9.11 13.56
CA LEU A 173 9.01 -9.07 12.58
C LEU A 173 8.32 -10.44 12.45
N ALA A 174 9.06 -11.55 12.60
CA ALA A 174 8.48 -12.89 12.56
C ALA A 174 7.49 -13.11 13.71
N GLU A 175 7.82 -12.69 14.93
CA GLU A 175 6.90 -12.76 16.08
C GLU A 175 5.67 -11.88 15.89
N ALA A 176 5.86 -10.68 15.29
CA ALA A 176 4.77 -9.76 15.01
C ALA A 176 3.78 -10.33 13.98
N VAL A 177 4.30 -10.92 12.89
CA VAL A 177 3.48 -11.57 11.86
C VAL A 177 2.75 -12.78 12.44
N ALA A 178 3.44 -13.63 13.22
CA ALA A 178 2.80 -14.77 13.88
C ALA A 178 1.64 -14.31 14.81
N ALA A 179 1.85 -13.22 15.54
CA ALA A 179 0.79 -12.62 16.38
C ALA A 179 -0.39 -12.09 15.54
N ALA A 180 -0.14 -11.47 14.38
CA ALA A 180 -1.17 -10.98 13.48
C ALA A 180 -1.99 -12.14 12.88
N VAL A 181 -1.32 -13.19 12.41
CA VAL A 181 -1.96 -14.41 11.89
C VAL A 181 -2.83 -15.07 12.95
N LYS A 182 -2.33 -15.19 14.18
CA LYS A 182 -3.12 -15.74 15.30
C LYS A 182 -4.34 -14.89 15.63
N ALA A 183 -4.21 -13.57 15.58
CA ALA A 183 -5.31 -12.64 15.87
C ALA A 183 -6.40 -12.64 14.79
N SER A 184 -6.04 -12.90 13.52
CA SER A 184 -7.00 -12.98 12.41
C SER A 184 -7.82 -14.29 12.38
N GLY A 185 -7.45 -15.29 13.20
CA GLY A 185 -8.10 -16.62 13.16
C GLY A 185 -7.73 -17.46 11.93
N ALA A 186 -6.81 -17.00 11.08
CA ALA A 186 -6.38 -17.69 9.86
C ALA A 186 -5.56 -18.98 10.10
N GLY A 187 -5.45 -19.44 11.34
CA GLY A 187 -4.66 -20.61 11.73
C GLY A 187 -5.41 -21.93 11.81
N ALA A 188 -6.66 -22.03 11.41
CA ALA A 188 -7.44 -23.27 11.39
C ALA A 188 -8.26 -23.32 10.09
N ASP A 189 -7.85 -24.21 9.19
CA ASP A 189 -8.59 -24.69 8.01
C ASP A 189 -9.57 -23.68 7.38
N THR A 190 -9.13 -22.92 6.40
CA THR A 190 -10.06 -22.10 5.61
C THR A 190 -9.92 -22.36 4.12
N VAL A 191 -10.86 -23.15 3.63
CA VAL A 191 -11.39 -23.13 2.27
C VAL A 191 -11.91 -21.71 1.98
N ALA A 192 -11.60 -21.21 0.79
CA ALA A 192 -11.95 -19.90 0.28
C ALA A 192 -13.34 -19.39 0.69
N ALA A 193 -13.38 -18.26 1.37
CA ALA A 193 -14.56 -17.42 1.49
C ALA A 193 -14.24 -16.06 0.83
N GLU A 194 -14.96 -15.77 -0.24
CA GLU A 194 -14.89 -14.52 -0.99
C GLU A 194 -15.26 -13.34 -0.06
N VAL A 195 -14.38 -12.39 0.07
CA VAL A 195 -14.66 -11.12 0.75
C VAL A 195 -14.52 -9.99 -0.25
N SER A 196 -15.65 -9.42 -0.68
CA SER A 196 -15.67 -8.19 -1.45
C SER A 196 -15.25 -7.03 -0.55
N CYS A 197 -14.07 -6.48 -0.77
CA CYS A 197 -13.67 -5.19 -0.22
C CYS A 197 -14.15 -4.10 -1.19
N GLY A 198 -15.24 -3.42 -0.85
CA GLY A 198 -15.69 -2.24 -1.59
C GLY A 198 -14.65 -1.12 -1.50
N ALA A 199 -14.38 -0.47 -2.63
CA ALA A 199 -13.60 0.76 -2.69
C ALA A 199 -14.35 1.87 -1.95
N GLY A 200 -13.89 2.23 -0.77
CA GLY A 200 -14.47 3.31 0.03
C GLY A 200 -13.68 3.51 1.31
N ASP A 201 -13.38 4.75 1.58
CA ASP A 201 -12.72 5.27 2.77
C ASP A 201 -13.09 4.56 4.06
N SER A 202 -12.07 4.12 4.77
CA SER A 202 -12.08 3.47 6.08
C SER A 202 -12.55 2.00 6.05
N PRO A 203 -11.84 1.07 6.72
CA PRO A 203 -12.43 -0.20 7.06
C PRO A 203 -13.59 0.07 8.02
N SER A 204 -14.81 0.18 7.50
CA SER A 204 -16.02 0.19 8.31
C SER A 204 -16.08 -1.17 8.98
N VAL A 205 -15.80 -1.18 10.28
CA VAL A 205 -15.97 -2.33 11.17
C VAL A 205 -17.46 -2.62 11.27
N VAL A 206 -17.96 -3.40 10.34
CA VAL A 206 -19.18 -4.16 10.57
C VAL A 206 -18.72 -5.50 11.12
N GLY A 207 -18.90 -5.74 12.40
CA GLY A 207 -18.72 -6.88 13.27
C GLY A 207 -18.38 -8.28 12.71
N GLY A 208 -17.51 -8.37 11.70
CA GLY A 208 -16.96 -9.61 11.17
C GLY A 208 -15.46 -9.63 11.42
N ALA A 209 -14.91 -10.73 11.94
CA ALA A 209 -13.49 -10.92 12.13
C ALA A 209 -12.75 -10.65 10.82
N CYS A 210 -11.72 -9.81 10.85
CA CYS A 210 -10.84 -9.57 9.72
C CYS A 210 -10.18 -10.91 9.34
N VAL A 211 -10.53 -11.48 8.20
CA VAL A 211 -10.02 -12.79 7.75
C VAL A 211 -8.54 -12.71 7.40
N LYS A 212 -8.03 -11.52 7.03
CA LYS A 212 -6.62 -11.30 6.72
C LYS A 212 -5.85 -10.76 7.93
N PRO A 213 -4.61 -11.21 8.17
CA PRO A 213 -3.72 -10.58 9.14
C PRO A 213 -3.55 -9.10 8.84
N CYS A 214 -3.84 -8.23 9.82
CA CYS A 214 -3.68 -6.78 9.70
C CYS A 214 -2.43 -6.34 10.46
N ILE A 215 -1.53 -5.64 9.78
CA ILE A 215 -0.26 -5.17 10.33
C ILE A 215 -0.10 -3.69 10.03
N THR A 216 0.21 -2.91 11.05
CA THR A 216 0.52 -1.48 10.92
C THR A 216 1.93 -1.22 11.43
N ILE A 217 2.78 -0.60 10.60
CA ILE A 217 4.17 -0.34 10.97
C ILE A 217 4.46 1.16 10.87
N LEU A 218 4.95 1.73 11.97
CA LEU A 218 5.35 3.13 12.08
C LEU A 218 6.88 3.23 12.02
N ILE A 219 7.40 3.99 11.04
CA ILE A 219 8.84 4.19 10.79
C ILE A 219 9.18 5.67 10.91
N GLY A 220 10.17 5.98 11.73
CA GLY A 220 10.60 7.35 12.03
C GLY A 220 11.44 8.03 10.96
N PRO A 221 11.70 9.35 11.16
CA PRO A 221 12.61 10.11 10.30
C PRO A 221 14.08 9.75 10.57
N GLU A 222 15.00 10.34 9.83
CA GLU A 222 16.44 10.15 10.02
C GLU A 222 16.93 10.52 11.44
N GLY A 223 16.24 11.46 12.11
CA GLY A 223 16.50 11.87 13.49
C GLY A 223 15.82 11.01 14.57
N ASP A 224 15.20 9.89 14.17
CA ASP A 224 14.39 9.03 15.02
C ASP A 224 13.14 9.73 15.63
N PHE A 225 12.32 8.99 16.33
CA PHE A 225 11.20 9.52 17.10
C PHE A 225 11.70 10.20 18.39
N SER A 226 10.98 11.21 18.86
CA SER A 226 11.20 11.73 20.20
C SER A 226 10.77 10.71 21.27
N PRO A 227 11.34 10.74 22.49
CA PRO A 227 10.89 9.86 23.57
C PRO A 227 9.37 9.96 23.82
N ALA A 228 8.82 11.17 23.74
CA ALA A 228 7.39 11.40 23.94
C ALA A 228 6.52 10.75 22.82
N GLU A 229 7.02 10.68 21.58
CA GLU A 229 6.33 9.99 20.49
C GLU A 229 6.38 8.46 20.68
N VAL A 230 7.50 7.93 21.14
CA VAL A 230 7.64 6.49 21.45
C VAL A 230 6.71 6.11 22.61
N ASP A 231 6.72 6.86 23.71
CA ASP A 231 5.88 6.59 24.87
C ASP A 231 4.39 6.62 24.49
N ALA A 232 3.97 7.65 23.74
CA ALA A 232 2.60 7.77 23.26
C ALA A 232 2.20 6.59 22.34
N ALA A 233 3.11 6.11 21.48
CA ALA A 233 2.85 4.96 20.62
C ALA A 233 2.70 3.67 21.44
N VAL A 234 3.58 3.44 22.43
CA VAL A 234 3.50 2.27 23.31
C VAL A 234 2.20 2.29 24.12
N GLU A 235 1.82 3.43 24.69
CA GLU A 235 0.54 3.61 25.39
C GLU A 235 -0.67 3.34 24.49
N ALA A 236 -0.59 3.68 23.20
CA ALA A 236 -1.61 3.37 22.20
C ALA A 236 -1.57 1.91 21.68
N GLY A 237 -0.70 1.07 22.26
CA GLY A 237 -0.60 -0.35 21.96
C GLY A 237 0.32 -0.71 20.80
N PHE A 238 1.16 0.20 20.35
CA PHE A 238 2.26 -0.14 19.45
C PHE A 238 3.31 -0.95 20.19
N LYS A 239 3.80 -2.00 19.55
CA LYS A 239 4.90 -2.82 20.08
C LYS A 239 6.22 -2.39 19.44
N PRO A 240 7.28 -2.20 20.23
CA PRO A 240 8.61 -1.96 19.71
C PRO A 240 9.05 -3.07 18.74
N LEU A 241 9.51 -2.68 17.55
CA LEU A 241 9.95 -3.58 16.49
C LEU A 241 11.46 -3.48 16.28
N THR A 242 12.13 -4.63 16.16
CA THR A 242 13.49 -4.70 15.63
C THR A 242 13.51 -5.24 14.19
N LEU A 243 14.31 -4.60 13.35
CA LEU A 243 14.59 -5.03 11.96
C LEU A 243 16.02 -5.57 11.82
N GLY A 244 16.64 -5.98 12.94
CA GLY A 244 17.99 -6.48 13.01
C GLY A 244 18.93 -5.56 13.79
N GLU A 245 20.23 -5.93 13.88
CA GLU A 245 21.24 -5.23 14.68
C GLU A 245 21.77 -3.95 14.00
N SER A 246 21.69 -3.88 12.67
CA SER A 246 22.19 -2.76 11.90
C SER A 246 21.29 -1.54 11.97
N ARG A 247 21.87 -0.35 12.12
CA ARG A 247 21.14 0.90 11.98
C ARG A 247 20.77 1.11 10.51
N LEU A 248 19.50 0.96 10.20
CA LEU A 248 18.96 1.18 8.85
C LEU A 248 18.57 2.65 8.66
N ARG A 249 18.64 3.13 7.43
CA ARG A 249 18.01 4.39 7.04
C ARG A 249 16.50 4.21 6.96
N THR A 250 15.74 5.31 7.08
CA THR A 250 14.27 5.30 7.06
C THR A 250 13.70 4.52 5.88
N GLU A 251 14.14 4.81 4.66
CA GLU A 251 13.71 4.11 3.45
C GLU A 251 14.08 2.63 3.45
N THR A 252 15.25 2.30 3.96
CA THR A 252 15.73 0.90 4.06
C THR A 252 14.92 0.14 5.10
N ALA A 253 14.67 0.73 6.26
CA ALA A 253 13.86 0.14 7.32
C ALA A 253 12.43 -0.13 6.83
N ALA A 254 11.85 0.84 6.11
CA ALA A 254 10.51 0.71 5.56
C ALA A 254 10.42 -0.43 4.52
N VAL A 255 11.34 -0.49 3.55
CA VAL A 255 11.37 -1.59 2.55
C VAL A 255 11.65 -2.93 3.21
N ALA A 256 12.58 -3.00 4.18
CA ALA A 256 12.89 -4.24 4.90
C ALA A 256 11.66 -4.76 5.68
N ALA A 257 10.89 -3.86 6.29
CA ALA A 257 9.66 -4.22 7.00
C ALA A 257 8.60 -4.80 6.03
N VAL A 258 8.38 -4.13 4.89
CA VAL A 258 7.44 -4.64 3.87
C VAL A 258 7.90 -5.97 3.30
N ALA A 259 9.18 -6.10 2.95
CA ALA A 259 9.75 -7.34 2.44
C ALA A 259 9.61 -8.50 3.45
N GLY A 260 9.84 -8.22 4.72
CA GLY A 260 9.68 -9.23 5.77
C GLY A 260 8.22 -9.69 5.92
N VAL A 261 7.24 -8.77 5.88
CA VAL A 261 5.81 -9.14 5.89
C VAL A 261 5.49 -9.98 4.65
N TYR A 262 5.92 -9.55 3.47
CA TYR A 262 5.72 -10.27 2.22
C TYR A 262 6.23 -11.72 2.28
N PHE A 263 7.45 -11.95 2.77
CA PHE A 263 8.03 -13.29 2.86
C PHE A 263 7.45 -14.16 3.98
N LEU A 264 6.90 -13.55 5.03
CA LEU A 264 6.37 -14.27 6.18
C LEU A 264 4.86 -14.57 6.05
N CYS A 265 4.13 -13.85 5.21
CA CYS A 265 2.70 -14.02 4.98
C CYS A 265 2.36 -14.54 3.57
N GLY A 266 3.34 -14.59 2.66
CA GLY A 266 3.19 -15.00 1.27
C GLY A 266 3.36 -16.49 1.04
#